data_7419fbb50c9855ddccfdf5a043b7922f
#
_entry.id   7419fbb50c9855ddccfdf5a043b7922f
#
_cell.length_a   1.000
_cell.length_b   1.000
_cell.length_c   1.000
_cell.angle_alpha   90.00
_cell.angle_beta   90.00
_cell.angle_gamma   90.00
#
_symmetry.space_group_name_H-M   'P 1'
#
loop_
_entity.id
_entity.type
_entity.pdbx_description
1 polymer ?
#
loop_
_entity_poly.entity_id
_entity_poly.type
_entity_poly.pdbx_seq_one_letter_code
_entity_poly.pdbx_strand_id
1 'polypeptide(L)'
;MKREDICTIVKDVASQFGYEYRDLLGLIYLTKEGDEIEVCCCHELPQSINLFSRVFDFDPSFTSDDIINLISQMNTRSEFCSFLICEDLDKRDEEPLPIIIKSDMYALSKSHLRKSLPIVLTKMIKERDFYIQCCKDAMDAVNLHNN
;
A
#
# COMPACT_ATOMS: atom_id res chain seq x y z
N MET A 1 -14.40 5.71 19.58
CA MET A 1 -14.74 4.56 18.71
C MET A 1 -13.83 3.40 19.07
N LYS A 2 -14.39 2.24 19.29
CA LYS A 2 -13.62 1.05 19.65
C LYS A 2 -13.05 0.35 18.41
N ARG A 3 -11.96 -0.41 18.60
CA ARG A 3 -11.33 -1.17 17.50
C ARG A 3 -12.32 -2.12 16.84
N GLU A 4 -13.18 -2.78 17.62
CA GLU A 4 -14.19 -3.71 17.11
C GLU A 4 -15.16 -3.03 16.12
N ASP A 5 -15.54 -1.79 16.40
CA ASP A 5 -16.40 -1.01 15.50
C ASP A 5 -15.71 -0.75 14.17
N ILE A 6 -14.43 -0.40 14.23
CA ILE A 6 -13.61 -0.15 13.04
C ILE A 6 -13.46 -1.44 12.22
N CYS A 7 -13.15 -2.55 12.88
CA CYS A 7 -13.01 -3.86 12.22
C CYS A 7 -14.30 -4.28 11.51
N THR A 8 -15.46 -4.07 12.14
CA THR A 8 -16.78 -4.36 11.54
C THR A 8 -16.99 -3.54 10.27
N ILE A 9 -16.68 -2.24 10.32
CA ILE A 9 -16.86 -1.35 9.17
C ILE A 9 -15.87 -1.71 8.05
N VAL A 10 -14.60 -1.98 8.38
CA VAL A 10 -13.61 -2.41 7.41
C VAL A 10 -14.04 -3.69 6.71
N LYS A 11 -14.55 -4.66 7.46
CA LYS A 11 -15.06 -5.91 6.90
C LYS A 11 -16.21 -5.68 5.93
N ASP A 12 -17.18 -4.84 6.31
CA ASP A 12 -18.34 -4.51 5.47
C ASP A 12 -17.91 -3.83 4.16
N VAL A 13 -17.02 -2.83 4.27
CA VAL A 13 -16.48 -2.11 3.11
C VAL A 13 -15.65 -3.03 2.22
N ALA A 14 -14.78 -3.84 2.80
CA ALA A 14 -13.96 -4.81 2.04
C ALA A 14 -14.83 -5.76 1.23
N SER A 15 -15.92 -6.24 1.82
CA SER A 15 -16.88 -7.11 1.13
C SER A 15 -17.50 -6.42 -0.10
N GLN A 16 -17.80 -5.14 -0.02
CA GLN A 16 -18.33 -4.36 -1.14
C GLN A 16 -17.35 -4.28 -2.33
N PHE A 17 -16.04 -4.31 -2.03
CA PHE A 17 -14.96 -4.33 -3.02
C PHE A 17 -14.59 -5.75 -3.49
N GLY A 18 -15.23 -6.77 -2.94
CA GLY A 18 -14.94 -8.17 -3.26
C GLY A 18 -13.73 -8.73 -2.56
N TYR A 19 -13.20 -8.06 -1.53
CA TYR A 19 -12.09 -8.57 -0.71
C TYR A 19 -12.58 -9.47 0.41
N GLU A 20 -11.80 -10.50 0.72
CA GLU A 20 -11.94 -11.30 1.92
C GLU A 20 -11.22 -10.60 3.07
N TYR A 21 -11.83 -10.65 4.25
CA TYR A 21 -11.32 -10.05 5.47
C TYR A 21 -10.69 -11.11 6.37
N ARG A 22 -9.47 -10.85 6.84
CA ARG A 22 -8.79 -11.71 7.83
C ARG A 22 -8.15 -10.82 8.89
N ASP A 23 -8.36 -11.14 10.17
CA ASP A 23 -7.68 -10.50 11.30
C ASP A 23 -6.69 -11.51 11.89
N LEU A 24 -5.40 -11.23 11.74
CA LEU A 24 -4.31 -12.06 12.22
C LEU A 24 -3.44 -11.26 13.18
N LEU A 25 -3.50 -11.61 14.46
CA LEU A 25 -2.65 -11.00 15.52
C LEU A 25 -2.77 -9.46 15.56
N GLY A 26 -3.96 -8.94 15.34
CA GLY A 26 -4.21 -7.50 15.37
C GLY A 26 -3.98 -6.76 14.06
N LEU A 27 -3.46 -7.43 13.04
CA LEU A 27 -3.34 -6.90 11.68
C LEU A 27 -4.48 -7.42 10.82
N ILE A 28 -5.08 -6.54 10.06
CA ILE A 28 -6.16 -6.88 9.13
C ILE A 28 -5.57 -7.02 7.73
N TYR A 29 -5.90 -8.12 7.07
CA TYR A 29 -5.52 -8.38 5.68
C TYR A 29 -6.77 -8.48 4.83
N LEU A 30 -6.82 -7.68 3.77
CA LEU A 30 -7.86 -7.74 2.75
C LEU A 30 -7.25 -8.41 1.51
N THR A 31 -7.81 -9.54 1.09
CA THR A 31 -7.25 -10.33 -0.03
C THR A 31 -8.28 -10.56 -1.13
N LYS A 32 -7.82 -10.48 -2.38
CA LYS A 32 -8.64 -10.70 -3.58
C LYS A 32 -7.75 -11.11 -4.75
N GLU A 33 -7.84 -12.36 -5.18
CA GLU A 33 -7.16 -12.84 -6.41
C GLU A 33 -5.67 -12.47 -6.48
N GLY A 34 -4.93 -12.67 -5.38
CA GLY A 34 -3.52 -12.32 -5.30
C GLY A 34 -3.23 -10.87 -4.95
N ASP A 35 -4.25 -10.03 -4.85
CA ASP A 35 -4.14 -8.67 -4.33
C ASP A 35 -4.29 -8.67 -2.81
N GLU A 36 -3.43 -7.92 -2.12
CA GLU A 36 -3.45 -7.83 -0.67
C GLU A 36 -3.32 -6.37 -0.21
N ILE A 37 -4.21 -5.98 0.70
CA ILE A 37 -4.16 -4.69 1.39
C ILE A 37 -4.10 -4.98 2.88
N GLU A 38 -3.09 -4.44 3.55
CA GLU A 38 -2.94 -4.50 4.99
C GLU A 38 -3.55 -3.27 5.63
N VAL A 39 -4.37 -3.47 6.66
CA VAL A 39 -5.01 -2.38 7.40
C VAL A 39 -4.52 -2.42 8.84
N CYS A 40 -3.84 -1.36 9.25
CA CYS A 40 -3.31 -1.22 10.60
C CYS A 40 -4.10 -0.14 11.35
N CYS A 41 -4.64 -0.51 12.52
CA CYS A 41 -5.25 0.44 13.45
C CYS A 41 -4.26 0.69 14.58
N CYS A 42 -3.97 1.94 14.89
CA CYS A 42 -3.10 2.27 16.00
C CYS A 42 -3.72 1.75 17.31
N HIS A 43 -2.91 1.04 18.12
CA HIS A 43 -3.42 0.42 19.34
C HIS A 43 -3.93 1.45 20.35
N GLU A 44 -3.19 2.54 20.52
CA GLU A 44 -3.56 3.62 21.46
C GLU A 44 -4.61 4.57 20.89
N LEU A 45 -4.68 4.68 19.56
CA LEU A 45 -5.61 5.54 18.86
C LEU A 45 -6.25 4.78 17.67
N PRO A 46 -7.23 3.90 17.95
CA PRO A 46 -7.80 3.02 16.90
C PRO A 46 -8.37 3.75 15.69
N GLN A 47 -8.76 5.01 15.86
CA GLN A 47 -9.30 5.86 14.78
C GLN A 47 -8.23 6.29 13.76
N SER A 48 -6.93 6.17 14.10
CA SER A 48 -5.83 6.38 13.18
C SER A 48 -5.58 5.07 12.41
N ILE A 49 -5.90 5.08 11.14
CA ILE A 49 -5.89 3.89 10.28
C ILE A 49 -4.86 4.08 9.16
N ASN A 50 -3.99 3.11 9.00
CA ASN A 50 -3.02 3.08 7.92
C ASN A 50 -3.32 1.90 6.99
N LEU A 51 -3.29 2.16 5.70
CA LEU A 51 -3.49 1.18 4.65
C LEU A 51 -2.17 1.00 3.89
N PHE A 52 -1.79 -0.24 3.66
CA PHE A 52 -0.56 -0.59 2.94
C PHE A 52 -0.86 -1.60 1.84
N SER A 53 -0.17 -1.47 0.72
CA SER A 53 -0.19 -2.49 -0.32
C SER A 53 1.16 -2.53 -1.04
N ARG A 54 1.55 -3.72 -1.49
CA ARG A 54 2.78 -3.89 -2.27
C ARG A 54 2.56 -3.35 -3.68
N VAL A 55 3.51 -2.56 -4.17
CA VAL A 55 3.49 -1.99 -5.52
C VAL A 55 4.33 -2.85 -6.45
N PHE A 56 5.62 -3.04 -6.13
CA PHE A 56 6.55 -3.71 -7.02
C PHE A 56 7.79 -4.18 -6.26
N ASP A 57 8.37 -5.30 -6.71
CA ASP A 57 9.64 -5.81 -6.20
C ASP A 57 10.73 -5.56 -7.25
N PHE A 58 11.70 -4.72 -6.93
CA PHE A 58 12.84 -4.48 -7.82
C PHE A 58 13.95 -5.50 -7.58
N ASP A 59 14.40 -6.13 -8.65
CA ASP A 59 15.55 -7.03 -8.57
C ASP A 59 16.88 -6.25 -8.42
N PRO A 60 18.00 -6.94 -8.08
CA PRO A 60 19.28 -6.26 -7.86
C PRO A 60 19.87 -5.52 -9.07
N SER A 61 19.38 -5.75 -10.28
CA SER A 61 19.82 -5.01 -11.47
C SER A 61 19.40 -3.54 -11.45
N PHE A 62 18.40 -3.19 -10.64
CA PHE A 62 17.97 -1.81 -10.44
C PHE A 62 18.70 -1.22 -9.24
N THR A 63 19.52 -0.19 -9.45
CA THR A 63 20.39 0.36 -8.40
C THR A 63 19.59 1.04 -7.28
N SER A 64 20.19 1.14 -6.10
CA SER A 64 19.59 1.84 -4.96
C SER A 64 19.31 3.32 -5.28
N ASP A 65 20.21 3.98 -6.00
CA ASP A 65 20.02 5.37 -6.43
C ASP A 65 18.83 5.51 -7.38
N ASP A 66 18.68 4.58 -8.32
CA ASP A 66 17.55 4.56 -9.25
C ASP A 66 16.22 4.38 -8.50
N ILE A 67 16.18 3.51 -7.49
CA ILE A 67 14.99 3.30 -6.66
C ILE A 67 14.65 4.55 -5.86
N ILE A 68 15.64 5.17 -5.22
CA ILE A 68 15.44 6.40 -4.44
C ILE A 68 14.90 7.52 -5.33
N ASN A 69 15.45 7.68 -6.53
CA ASN A 69 14.99 8.67 -7.50
C ASN A 69 13.55 8.38 -7.96
N LEU A 70 13.23 7.13 -8.24
CA LEU A 70 11.90 6.72 -8.66
C LEU A 70 10.87 6.97 -7.56
N ILE A 71 11.15 6.57 -6.32
CA ILE A 71 10.27 6.80 -5.17
C ILE A 71 10.07 8.29 -4.93
N SER A 72 11.12 9.09 -5.03
CA SER A 72 11.04 10.55 -4.89
C SER A 72 10.10 11.15 -5.94
N GLN A 73 10.19 10.71 -7.19
CA GLN A 73 9.29 11.15 -8.26
C GLN A 73 7.84 10.72 -8.00
N MET A 74 7.64 9.47 -7.58
CA MET A 74 6.31 8.94 -7.24
C MET A 74 5.67 9.75 -6.12
N ASN A 75 6.40 10.02 -5.05
CA ASN A 75 5.91 10.81 -3.92
C ASN A 75 5.61 12.27 -4.30
N THR A 76 6.38 12.85 -5.21
CA THR A 76 6.15 14.21 -5.70
C THR A 76 4.87 14.31 -6.52
N ARG A 77 4.53 13.27 -7.27
CA ARG A 77 3.36 13.23 -8.16
C ARG A 77 2.10 12.70 -7.50
N SER A 78 2.23 11.89 -6.45
CA SER A 78 1.08 11.33 -5.75
C SER A 78 0.30 12.41 -5.02
N GLU A 79 -1.03 12.40 -5.16
CA GLU A 79 -1.92 13.36 -4.50
C GLU A 79 -2.43 12.83 -3.16
N PHE A 80 -2.52 11.52 -2.99
CA PHE A 80 -3.23 10.91 -1.86
C PHE A 80 -2.41 9.91 -1.05
N CYS A 81 -1.30 9.43 -1.60
CA CYS A 81 -0.56 8.32 -1.03
C CYS A 81 0.91 8.64 -0.90
N SER A 82 1.61 7.85 -0.10
CA SER A 82 3.07 7.88 0.03
C SER A 82 3.64 6.54 -0.42
N PHE A 83 4.83 6.55 -0.99
CA PHE A 83 5.57 5.37 -1.38
C PHE A 83 6.81 5.24 -0.51
N LEU A 84 7.06 4.02 -0.04
CA LEU A 84 8.17 3.76 0.89
C LEU A 84 8.81 2.40 0.62
N ILE A 85 10.02 2.26 1.14
CA ILE A 85 10.77 1.02 1.16
C ILE A 85 10.74 0.50 2.60
N CYS A 86 10.36 -0.76 2.79
CA CYS A 86 10.26 -1.35 4.12
C CYS A 86 11.52 -2.11 4.55
N GLU A 87 12.49 -2.29 3.65
CA GLU A 87 13.69 -3.07 3.92
C GLU A 87 14.96 -2.21 3.83
N ASP A 88 16.05 -2.74 4.40
CA ASP A 88 17.34 -2.11 4.41
C ASP A 88 17.95 -2.12 2.99
N LEU A 89 18.26 -0.94 2.46
CA LEU A 89 18.92 -0.79 1.16
C LEU A 89 20.29 -1.47 1.11
N ASP A 90 20.97 -1.65 2.25
CA ASP A 90 22.28 -2.30 2.31
C ASP A 90 22.21 -3.80 1.97
N LYS A 91 21.04 -4.42 2.10
CA LYS A 91 20.80 -5.84 1.78
C LYS A 91 20.26 -6.06 0.38
N ARG A 92 20.17 -5.02 -0.43
CA ARG A 92 19.56 -5.03 -1.73
C ARG A 92 20.16 -6.05 -2.71
N ASP A 93 21.48 -6.25 -2.64
CA ASP A 93 22.20 -7.15 -3.56
C ASP A 93 21.82 -8.63 -3.37
N GLU A 94 21.18 -8.96 -2.26
CA GLU A 94 20.83 -10.33 -1.89
C GLU A 94 19.38 -10.68 -2.22
N GLU A 95 18.46 -9.70 -2.15
CA GLU A 95 17.02 -9.95 -2.28
C GLU A 95 16.32 -8.84 -3.08
N PRO A 96 15.17 -9.14 -3.74
CA PRO A 96 14.34 -8.11 -4.35
C PRO A 96 13.86 -7.11 -3.30
N LEU A 97 13.83 -5.83 -3.66
CA LEU A 97 13.42 -4.75 -2.77
C LEU A 97 11.97 -4.34 -3.05
N PRO A 98 11.05 -4.51 -2.07
CA PRO A 98 9.66 -4.14 -2.25
C PRO A 98 9.44 -2.64 -2.05
N ILE A 99 8.67 -2.04 -2.96
CA ILE A 99 8.08 -0.72 -2.79
C ILE A 99 6.63 -0.90 -2.34
N ILE A 100 6.23 -0.13 -1.33
CA ILE A 100 4.91 -0.19 -0.72
C ILE A 100 4.24 1.17 -0.86
N ILE A 101 2.95 1.16 -1.21
CA ILE A 101 2.09 2.34 -1.14
C ILE A 101 1.42 2.40 0.23
N LYS A 102 1.35 3.58 0.80
CA LYS A 102 0.72 3.85 2.09
C LYS A 102 -0.32 4.96 1.96
N SER A 103 -1.48 4.75 2.56
CA SER A 103 -2.51 5.76 2.71
C SER A 103 -2.95 5.84 4.15
N ASP A 104 -3.03 7.03 4.71
CA ASP A 104 -3.43 7.27 6.09
C ASP A 104 -4.80 7.92 6.14
N MET A 105 -5.60 7.56 7.14
CA MET A 105 -6.86 8.24 7.41
C MET A 105 -7.16 8.27 8.90
N TYR A 106 -7.96 9.23 9.31
CA TYR A 106 -8.48 9.33 10.66
C TYR A 106 -10.00 9.25 10.64
N ALA A 107 -10.57 8.27 11.37
CA ALA A 107 -12.00 8.05 11.44
C ALA A 107 -12.65 8.97 12.50
N LEU A 108 -13.30 10.02 12.08
CA LEU A 108 -13.97 10.95 12.98
C LEU A 108 -15.19 10.33 13.70
N SER A 109 -15.88 9.42 13.00
CA SER A 109 -17.04 8.70 13.50
C SER A 109 -17.27 7.44 12.67
N LYS A 110 -18.18 6.57 13.11
CA LYS A 110 -18.57 5.38 12.33
C LYS A 110 -19.13 5.78 10.96
N SER A 111 -19.98 6.79 10.93
CA SER A 111 -20.56 7.31 9.68
C SER A 111 -19.49 7.88 8.76
N HIS A 112 -18.54 8.63 9.31
CA HIS A 112 -17.41 9.16 8.55
C HIS A 112 -16.56 8.03 7.96
N LEU A 113 -16.24 7.00 8.75
CA LEU A 113 -15.46 5.86 8.29
C LEU A 113 -16.17 5.11 7.15
N ARG A 114 -17.48 4.85 7.28
CA ARG A 114 -18.28 4.17 6.25
C ARG A 114 -18.30 4.93 4.92
N LYS A 115 -18.26 6.26 4.96
CA LYS A 115 -18.25 7.10 3.77
C LYS A 115 -16.85 7.28 3.18
N SER A 116 -15.85 7.46 4.04
CA SER A 116 -14.49 7.83 3.62
C SER A 116 -13.64 6.64 3.22
N LEU A 117 -13.78 5.49 3.89
CA LEU A 117 -12.96 4.31 3.60
C LEU A 117 -13.11 3.82 2.15
N PRO A 118 -14.31 3.74 1.57
CA PRO A 118 -14.45 3.39 0.14
C PRO A 118 -13.72 4.35 -0.79
N ILE A 119 -13.73 5.64 -0.48
CA ILE A 119 -13.05 6.67 -1.27
C ILE A 119 -11.54 6.49 -1.18
N VAL A 120 -11.00 6.32 0.02
CA VAL A 120 -9.57 6.11 0.27
C VAL A 120 -9.08 4.84 -0.41
N LEU A 121 -9.81 3.73 -0.29
CA LEU A 121 -9.48 2.47 -0.95
C LEU A 121 -9.47 2.62 -2.47
N THR A 122 -10.49 3.24 -3.04
CA THR A 122 -10.57 3.45 -4.50
C THR A 122 -9.37 4.25 -5.01
N LYS A 123 -9.02 5.33 -4.33
CA LYS A 123 -7.89 6.19 -4.71
C LYS A 123 -6.55 5.46 -4.58
N MET A 124 -6.35 4.75 -3.47
CA MET A 124 -5.12 4.01 -3.22
C MET A 124 -4.92 2.89 -4.26
N ILE A 125 -5.95 2.11 -4.53
CA ILE A 125 -5.89 1.02 -5.52
C ILE A 125 -5.59 1.59 -6.91
N LYS A 126 -6.23 2.67 -7.30
CA LYS A 126 -6.02 3.32 -8.60
C LYS A 126 -4.59 3.85 -8.74
N GLU A 127 -4.06 4.55 -7.75
CA GLU A 127 -2.68 5.02 -7.76
C GLU A 127 -1.70 3.85 -7.76
N ARG A 128 -1.92 2.85 -6.92
CA ARG A 128 -1.09 1.65 -6.87
C ARG A 128 -0.98 1.00 -8.24
N ASP A 129 -2.09 0.75 -8.91
CA ASP A 129 -2.12 0.07 -10.20
C ASP A 129 -1.43 0.90 -11.29
N PHE A 130 -1.59 2.22 -11.26
CA PHE A 130 -0.85 3.12 -12.14
C PHE A 130 0.66 3.02 -11.93
N TYR A 131 1.13 3.07 -10.68
CA TYR A 131 2.56 3.02 -10.37
C TYR A 131 3.16 1.62 -10.52
N ILE A 132 2.38 0.55 -10.41
CA ILE A 132 2.83 -0.80 -10.78
C ILE A 132 3.27 -0.78 -12.26
N GLN A 133 2.49 -0.19 -13.13
CA GLN A 133 2.84 -0.11 -14.54
C GLN A 133 4.08 0.76 -14.77
N CYS A 134 4.20 1.89 -14.07
CA CYS A 134 5.40 2.73 -14.14
C CYS A 134 6.66 1.97 -13.70
N CYS A 135 6.58 1.17 -12.64
CA CYS A 135 7.70 0.36 -12.16
C CYS A 135 8.09 -0.73 -13.17
N LYS A 136 7.10 -1.39 -13.77
CA LYS A 136 7.36 -2.38 -14.83
C LYS A 136 8.06 -1.75 -16.03
N ASP A 137 7.61 -0.59 -16.47
CA ASP A 137 8.22 0.14 -17.59
C ASP A 137 9.67 0.55 -17.27
N ALA A 138 9.93 0.99 -16.02
CA ALA A 138 11.28 1.34 -15.58
C ALA A 138 12.20 0.12 -15.57
N MET A 139 11.74 -1.03 -15.11
CA MET A 139 12.51 -2.28 -15.12
C MET A 139 12.79 -2.75 -16.55
N ASP A 140 11.82 -2.67 -17.44
CA ASP A 140 11.98 -3.04 -18.84
C ASP A 140 13.03 -2.16 -19.51
N ALA A 141 13.03 -0.87 -19.23
CA ALA A 141 14.04 0.07 -19.74
C ALA A 141 15.46 -0.29 -19.28
N VAL A 142 15.65 -0.64 -18.00
CA VAL A 142 16.94 -1.09 -17.45
C VAL A 142 17.40 -2.39 -18.13
N ASN A 143 16.50 -3.36 -18.30
CA ASN A 143 16.81 -4.64 -18.92
C ASN A 143 17.19 -4.49 -20.40
N LEU A 144 16.58 -3.55 -21.13
CA LEU A 144 16.93 -3.25 -22.52
C LEU A 144 18.35 -2.66 -22.63
N HIS A 145 18.75 -1.82 -21.68
CA HIS A 145 20.12 -1.25 -21.64
C HIS A 145 21.20 -2.26 -21.27
N ASN A 146 20.83 -3.27 -20.49
CA ASN A 146 21.78 -4.31 -20.02
C ASN A 146 21.93 -5.48 -21.01
N ASN A 147 21.09 -5.54 -22.03
CA ASN A 147 21.15 -6.51 -23.12
C ASN A 147 21.72 -5.84 -24.38
#